data_793a19d18d8b0c3b8acc2a73f8349cdc
#
_entry.id   793a19d18d8b0c3b8acc2a73f8349cdc
#
_cell.length_a   1.000
_cell.length_b   1.000
_cell.length_c   1.000
_cell.angle_alpha   90.00
_cell.angle_beta   90.00
_cell.angle_gamma   90.00
#
_symmetry.space_group_name_H-M   'P 1'
#
loop_
_entity.id
_entity.type
_entity.pdbx_description
1 polymer ?
#
loop_
_entity_poly.entity_id
_entity_poly.type
_entity_poly.pdbx_seq_one_letter_code
_entity_poly.pdbx_strand_id
1 'polypeptide(L)'
;MVITKTPFRMSFFGGGTDIKEFYSEYGGSVLSSTFDKYCYVTSRFLPEFFDYFSEFVYSRTERVTDIDKIEHPLIRNCMKFMNLQNIRLAYDADLPARTGLGTSSSFAVGMLNAFHALKGEMCNKKELADEAIYIERVLCNESGGIQDQIAASYGGFNRIDMSEDGYQVKPIILPKQRKKELNDSLMLFFTGFTHMSSTVQNGVKENFSDKIRRLQTMKSMVDDAQNILIKGSHLSDFGKMLHETWKLKKSLSSIISNSDIDDMYQSAIKAGAEGGKLLGSGGGGFLLFYVDKDKQKYVREALKNLLYIPFNFENDGTRIIYYDE
;
A
#
# COMPACT_ATOMS: atom_id res chain seq x y z
N MET A 1 -16.42 -8.02 21.12
CA MET A 1 -15.12 -8.27 20.40
C MET A 1 -15.28 -7.94 18.93
N VAL A 2 -14.30 -7.30 18.30
CA VAL A 2 -14.33 -6.92 16.87
C VAL A 2 -13.14 -7.53 16.16
N ILE A 3 -13.34 -8.03 14.94
CA ILE A 3 -12.26 -8.43 14.04
C ILE A 3 -12.46 -7.71 12.70
N THR A 4 -11.46 -6.96 12.30
CA THR A 4 -11.43 -6.34 10.97
C THR A 4 -10.46 -7.07 10.05
N LYS A 5 -10.77 -7.05 8.76
CA LYS A 5 -9.97 -7.57 7.66
C LYS A 5 -9.74 -6.45 6.66
N THR A 6 -8.49 -6.08 6.44
CA THR A 6 -8.11 -4.93 5.61
C THR A 6 -7.11 -5.36 4.56
N PRO A 7 -7.39 -5.16 3.26
CA PRO A 7 -6.51 -5.59 2.18
C PRO A 7 -5.27 -4.71 2.06
N PHE A 8 -4.21 -5.30 1.52
CA PHE A 8 -3.05 -4.55 1.03
C PHE A 8 -3.29 -4.04 -0.39
N ARG A 9 -2.44 -3.13 -0.86
CA ARG A 9 -2.58 -2.48 -2.17
C ARG A 9 -1.34 -2.64 -3.04
N MET A 10 -1.57 -2.68 -4.35
CA MET A 10 -0.57 -2.53 -5.40
C MET A 10 -0.76 -1.17 -6.07
N SER A 11 0.28 -0.35 -6.10
CA SER A 11 0.28 0.94 -6.80
C SER A 11 0.96 0.77 -8.16
N PHE A 12 0.19 0.86 -9.24
CA PHE A 12 0.69 0.64 -10.60
C PHE A 12 1.38 1.89 -11.14
N PHE A 13 0.67 3.02 -11.16
CA PHE A 13 1.13 4.28 -11.75
C PHE A 13 0.88 5.45 -10.81
N GLY A 14 1.62 6.54 -11.03
CA GLY A 14 1.43 7.80 -10.33
C GLY A 14 2.03 7.87 -8.92
N GLY A 15 2.61 6.77 -8.40
CA GLY A 15 3.18 6.78 -7.06
C GLY A 15 4.27 7.85 -6.90
N GLY A 16 4.20 8.59 -5.79
CA GLY A 16 5.00 9.78 -5.52
C GLY A 16 4.28 11.10 -5.83
N THR A 17 3.24 11.07 -6.69
CA THR A 17 2.39 12.26 -6.92
C THR A 17 1.33 12.44 -5.82
N ASP A 18 1.22 11.48 -4.93
CA ASP A 18 0.35 11.45 -3.75
C ASP A 18 0.98 12.08 -2.50
N ILE A 19 2.18 12.68 -2.62
CA ILE A 19 2.86 13.42 -1.56
C ILE A 19 2.32 14.85 -1.54
N LYS A 20 2.01 15.38 -0.35
CA LYS A 20 1.34 16.66 -0.16
C LYS A 20 2.01 17.82 -0.89
N GLU A 21 3.33 17.91 -0.81
CA GLU A 21 4.13 18.95 -1.45
C GLU A 21 3.99 18.97 -2.96
N PHE A 22 3.63 17.85 -3.57
CA PHE A 22 3.39 17.76 -5.00
C PHE A 22 1.92 17.97 -5.35
N TYR A 23 1.00 17.21 -4.71
CA TYR A 23 -0.40 17.25 -5.14
C TYR A 23 -1.10 18.58 -4.83
N SER A 24 -0.65 19.31 -3.81
CA SER A 24 -1.24 20.62 -3.49
C SER A 24 -0.99 21.65 -4.57
N GLU A 25 0.13 21.58 -5.28
CA GLU A 25 0.50 22.55 -6.32
C GLU A 25 0.17 22.05 -7.73
N TYR A 26 0.47 20.76 -8.01
CA TYR A 26 0.36 20.20 -9.38
C TYR A 26 -0.81 19.24 -9.54
N GLY A 27 -1.54 18.97 -8.47
CA GLY A 27 -2.48 17.87 -8.42
C GLY A 27 -1.77 16.50 -8.47
N GLY A 28 -2.30 15.51 -7.80
CA GLY A 28 -1.81 14.13 -7.80
C GLY A 28 -2.78 13.20 -8.52
N SER A 29 -2.28 12.08 -9.02
CA SER A 29 -3.11 10.99 -9.53
C SER A 29 -2.38 9.68 -9.38
N VAL A 30 -3.06 8.65 -8.88
CA VAL A 30 -2.52 7.30 -8.79
C VAL A 30 -3.53 6.28 -9.32
N LEU A 31 -3.02 5.20 -9.89
CA LEU A 31 -3.78 4.02 -10.28
C LEU A 31 -3.33 2.84 -9.44
N SER A 32 -4.23 2.28 -8.65
CA SER A 32 -3.91 1.20 -7.72
C SER A 32 -5.06 0.20 -7.61
N SER A 33 -4.75 -1.00 -7.12
CA SER A 33 -5.75 -2.00 -6.75
C SER A 33 -5.41 -2.63 -5.42
N THR A 34 -6.43 -2.94 -4.64
CA THR A 34 -6.29 -3.87 -3.53
C THR A 34 -6.27 -5.32 -4.04
N PHE A 35 -5.74 -6.23 -3.24
CA PHE A 35 -5.62 -7.65 -3.58
C PHE A 35 -5.82 -8.54 -2.35
N ASP A 36 -6.04 -9.83 -2.55
CA ASP A 36 -6.44 -10.83 -1.56
C ASP A 36 -5.32 -11.27 -0.59
N LYS A 37 -4.57 -10.28 -0.10
CA LYS A 37 -3.69 -10.41 1.06
C LYS A 37 -4.03 -9.30 2.02
N TYR A 38 -4.10 -9.64 3.30
CA TYR A 38 -4.77 -8.80 4.29
C TYR A 38 -3.93 -8.65 5.55
N CYS A 39 -4.25 -7.62 6.31
CA CYS A 39 -4.04 -7.64 7.73
C CYS A 39 -5.37 -7.84 8.47
N TYR A 40 -5.26 -8.42 9.64
CA TYR A 40 -6.36 -8.67 10.56
C TYR A 40 -6.08 -7.95 11.86
N VAL A 41 -7.06 -7.21 12.36
CA VAL A 41 -6.99 -6.58 13.67
C VAL A 41 -8.11 -7.15 14.52
N THR A 42 -7.74 -7.85 15.59
CA THR A 42 -8.67 -8.29 16.61
C THR A 42 -8.61 -7.30 17.77
N SER A 43 -9.74 -6.75 18.19
CA SER A 43 -9.80 -5.79 19.27
C SER A 43 -10.98 -6.08 20.22
N ARG A 44 -10.77 -5.87 21.51
CA ARG A 44 -11.80 -5.95 22.54
C ARG A 44 -11.47 -5.09 23.74
N PHE A 45 -12.44 -4.75 24.54
CA PHE A 45 -12.18 -4.20 25.87
C PHE A 45 -11.51 -5.26 26.75
N LEU A 46 -10.51 -4.82 27.50
CA LEU A 46 -9.81 -5.67 28.47
C LEU A 46 -10.52 -5.54 29.83
N PRO A 47 -10.92 -6.68 30.44
CA PRO A 47 -11.49 -6.67 31.80
C PRO A 47 -10.47 -6.20 32.85
N GLU A 48 -10.95 -5.62 33.94
CA GLU A 48 -10.14 -5.05 35.04
C GLU A 48 -9.47 -6.10 35.96
N PHE A 49 -9.27 -7.32 35.47
CA PHE A 49 -8.63 -8.41 36.25
C PHE A 49 -7.10 -8.43 36.14
N PHE A 50 -6.53 -7.55 35.31
CA PHE A 50 -5.11 -7.55 34.96
C PHE A 50 -4.39 -6.36 35.62
N ASP A 51 -3.09 -6.54 35.89
CA ASP A 51 -2.22 -5.50 36.43
C ASP A 51 -1.84 -4.43 35.38
N TYR A 52 -2.43 -4.49 34.18
CA TYR A 52 -2.21 -3.57 33.06
C TYR A 52 -3.56 -3.18 32.42
N PHE A 53 -3.63 -1.98 31.86
CA PHE A 53 -4.87 -1.47 31.25
C PHE A 53 -5.03 -1.91 29.81
N SER A 54 -3.94 -2.03 29.04
CA SER A 54 -4.00 -2.43 27.64
C SER A 54 -2.90 -3.39 27.26
N GLU A 55 -3.21 -4.28 26.30
CA GLU A 55 -2.29 -5.25 25.74
C GLU A 55 -2.32 -5.17 24.21
N PHE A 56 -1.16 -5.00 23.59
CA PHE A 56 -0.99 -4.93 22.15
C PHE A 56 -0.03 -6.03 21.69
N VAL A 57 -0.53 -6.92 20.82
CA VAL A 57 0.21 -8.05 20.26
C VAL A 57 0.43 -7.81 18.77
N TYR A 58 1.68 -7.70 18.37
CA TYR A 58 2.12 -7.57 16.97
C TYR A 58 3.45 -8.32 16.79
N SER A 59 4.53 -7.74 16.23
CA SER A 59 5.86 -8.37 16.22
C SER A 59 6.44 -8.59 17.63
N ARG A 60 5.84 -7.97 18.63
CA ARG A 60 6.11 -8.13 20.07
C ARG A 60 4.81 -7.93 20.86
N THR A 61 4.86 -8.16 22.17
CA THR A 61 3.76 -7.88 23.08
C THR A 61 4.10 -6.69 23.96
N GLU A 62 3.23 -5.68 23.97
CA GLU A 62 3.28 -4.55 24.91
C GLU A 62 2.13 -4.66 25.91
N ARG A 63 2.42 -4.48 27.20
CA ARG A 63 1.43 -4.35 28.27
C ARG A 63 1.68 -3.04 28.98
N VAL A 64 0.69 -2.18 29.01
CA VAL A 64 0.84 -0.81 29.53
C VAL A 64 -0.25 -0.48 30.53
N THR A 65 0.11 0.38 31.50
CA THR A 65 -0.81 0.97 32.49
C THR A 65 -1.17 2.42 32.15
N ASP A 66 -0.60 2.95 31.05
CA ASP A 66 -0.77 4.32 30.60
C ASP A 66 -0.61 4.36 29.07
N ILE A 67 -1.48 5.12 28.39
CA ILE A 67 -1.44 5.29 26.93
C ILE A 67 -0.10 5.91 26.49
N ASP A 68 0.46 6.82 27.27
CA ASP A 68 1.72 7.48 26.92
C ASP A 68 2.92 6.52 26.89
N LYS A 69 2.81 5.38 27.56
CA LYS A 69 3.83 4.33 27.60
C LYS A 69 3.78 3.36 26.40
N ILE A 70 2.77 3.45 25.55
CA ILE A 70 2.70 2.64 24.34
C ILE A 70 3.88 3.02 23.43
N GLU A 71 4.74 2.06 23.13
CA GLU A 71 5.93 2.32 22.32
C GLU A 71 5.60 2.45 20.82
N HIS A 72 4.61 1.70 20.34
CA HIS A 72 4.21 1.77 18.93
C HIS A 72 3.48 3.09 18.62
N PRO A 73 4.08 4.02 17.85
CA PRO A 73 3.54 5.37 17.67
C PRO A 73 2.13 5.38 17.09
N LEU A 74 1.87 4.53 16.09
CA LEU A 74 0.57 4.44 15.44
C LEU A 74 -0.52 3.99 16.43
N ILE A 75 -0.26 2.92 17.21
CA ILE A 75 -1.24 2.43 18.21
C ILE A 75 -1.49 3.52 19.24
N ARG A 76 -0.43 4.13 19.79
CA ARG A 76 -0.55 5.20 20.78
C ARG A 76 -1.41 6.37 20.27
N ASN A 77 -1.14 6.84 19.06
CA ASN A 77 -1.86 7.97 18.48
C ASN A 77 -3.31 7.61 18.11
N CYS A 78 -3.57 6.40 17.62
CA CYS A 78 -4.96 5.94 17.43
C CYS A 78 -5.74 5.84 18.73
N MET A 79 -5.15 5.28 19.80
CA MET A 79 -5.80 5.20 21.13
C MET A 79 -6.14 6.58 21.67
N LYS A 80 -5.21 7.54 21.57
CA LYS A 80 -5.42 8.94 21.98
C LYS A 80 -6.52 9.62 21.16
N PHE A 81 -6.44 9.49 19.83
CA PHE A 81 -7.39 10.09 18.90
C PHE A 81 -8.81 9.58 19.15
N MET A 82 -8.97 8.29 19.37
CA MET A 82 -10.25 7.64 19.63
C MET A 82 -10.71 7.78 21.10
N ASN A 83 -9.86 8.33 21.99
CA ASN A 83 -10.10 8.40 23.44
C ASN A 83 -10.47 7.02 24.02
N LEU A 84 -9.73 5.98 23.66
CA LEU A 84 -9.95 4.60 24.11
C LEU A 84 -8.91 4.19 25.15
N GLN A 85 -9.38 3.40 26.12
CA GLN A 85 -8.56 2.76 27.15
C GLN A 85 -9.01 1.32 27.36
N ASN A 86 -8.23 0.56 28.09
CA ASN A 86 -8.56 -0.83 28.45
C ASN A 86 -8.79 -1.72 27.21
N ILE A 87 -7.90 -1.62 26.22
CA ILE A 87 -8.01 -2.35 24.96
C ILE A 87 -6.99 -3.49 24.91
N ARG A 88 -7.45 -4.67 24.51
CA ARG A 88 -6.59 -5.70 23.95
C ARG A 88 -6.70 -5.69 22.46
N LEU A 89 -5.56 -5.53 21.76
CA LEU A 89 -5.46 -5.55 20.30
C LEU A 89 -4.43 -6.58 19.88
N ALA A 90 -4.76 -7.40 18.88
CA ALA A 90 -3.84 -8.29 18.21
C ALA A 90 -3.84 -8.01 16.70
N TYR A 91 -2.65 -7.99 16.12
CA TYR A 91 -2.40 -7.79 14.69
C TYR A 91 -1.78 -9.04 14.06
N ASP A 92 -2.40 -9.52 13.00
CA ASP A 92 -1.89 -10.58 12.12
C ASP A 92 -1.92 -10.12 10.66
N ALA A 93 -1.05 -10.70 9.83
CA ALA A 93 -0.95 -10.32 8.43
C ALA A 93 -0.49 -11.47 7.53
N ASP A 94 -1.04 -11.53 6.31
CA ASP A 94 -0.65 -12.52 5.30
C ASP A 94 0.76 -12.27 4.72
N LEU A 95 1.25 -11.02 4.80
CA LEU A 95 2.55 -10.60 4.25
C LEU A 95 3.32 -9.77 5.28
N PRO A 96 4.66 -9.77 5.21
CA PRO A 96 5.48 -9.05 6.18
C PRO A 96 5.28 -7.53 6.07
N ALA A 97 5.44 -6.85 7.19
CA ALA A 97 5.42 -5.39 7.26
C ALA A 97 6.62 -4.75 6.53
N ARG A 98 6.50 -3.48 6.18
CA ARG A 98 7.56 -2.68 5.54
C ARG A 98 8.02 -3.23 4.18
N THR A 99 7.10 -3.72 3.39
CA THR A 99 7.37 -4.33 2.07
C THR A 99 6.82 -3.53 0.89
N GLY A 100 6.36 -2.31 1.14
CA GLY A 100 5.89 -1.41 0.10
C GLY A 100 4.47 -1.68 -0.42
N LEU A 101 3.68 -2.44 0.34
CA LEU A 101 2.29 -2.81 0.00
C LEU A 101 1.23 -2.02 0.80
N GLY A 102 1.62 -0.93 1.46
CA GLY A 102 0.71 -0.13 2.29
C GLY A 102 0.35 -0.80 3.62
N THR A 103 1.21 -1.69 4.14
CA THR A 103 0.92 -2.50 5.33
C THR A 103 0.67 -1.67 6.60
N SER A 104 1.40 -0.55 6.80
CA SER A 104 1.17 0.36 7.92
C SER A 104 -0.22 0.99 7.85
N SER A 105 -0.55 1.54 6.69
CA SER A 105 -1.84 2.21 6.49
C SER A 105 -3.01 1.24 6.52
N SER A 106 -2.86 0.01 6.03
CA SER A 106 -3.87 -1.04 6.18
C SER A 106 -4.09 -1.38 7.66
N PHE A 107 -3.03 -1.40 8.47
CA PHE A 107 -3.13 -1.58 9.92
C PHE A 107 -3.84 -0.39 10.57
N ALA A 108 -3.47 0.85 10.22
CA ALA A 108 -4.12 2.05 10.74
C ALA A 108 -5.64 2.05 10.47
N VAL A 109 -6.03 1.83 9.21
CA VAL A 109 -7.43 1.81 8.78
C VAL A 109 -8.20 0.66 9.44
N GLY A 110 -7.60 -0.54 9.51
CA GLY A 110 -8.22 -1.70 10.16
C GLY A 110 -8.43 -1.49 11.67
N MET A 111 -7.44 -0.88 12.33
CA MET A 111 -7.51 -0.56 13.76
C MET A 111 -8.58 0.51 14.03
N LEU A 112 -8.63 1.58 13.26
CA LEU A 112 -9.66 2.62 13.39
C LEU A 112 -11.06 2.05 13.18
N ASN A 113 -11.26 1.23 12.15
CA ASN A 113 -12.53 0.57 11.90
C ASN A 113 -12.95 -0.34 13.07
N ALA A 114 -12.00 -1.06 13.68
CA ALA A 114 -12.28 -1.85 14.88
C ALA A 114 -12.61 -0.98 16.09
N PHE A 115 -11.93 0.15 16.26
CA PHE A 115 -12.15 1.05 17.39
C PHE A 115 -13.49 1.78 17.29
N HIS A 116 -13.89 2.25 16.12
CA HIS A 116 -15.25 2.78 15.89
C HIS A 116 -16.31 1.75 16.26
N ALA A 117 -16.16 0.51 15.79
CA ALA A 117 -17.10 -0.56 16.10
C ALA A 117 -17.16 -0.88 17.61
N LEU A 118 -16.02 -0.87 18.33
CA LEU A 118 -16.01 -1.03 19.80
C LEU A 118 -16.75 0.07 20.53
N LYS A 119 -16.79 1.28 19.98
CA LYS A 119 -17.56 2.41 20.52
C LYS A 119 -19.03 2.38 20.11
N GLY A 120 -19.46 1.42 19.28
CA GLY A 120 -20.80 1.39 18.72
C GLY A 120 -21.04 2.46 17.64
N GLU A 121 -19.98 2.96 17.03
CA GLU A 121 -20.02 4.02 16.01
C GLU A 121 -19.83 3.40 14.61
N MET A 122 -20.66 3.84 13.64
CA MET A 122 -20.43 3.54 12.24
C MET A 122 -19.54 4.61 11.61
N CYS A 123 -18.51 4.18 10.91
CA CYS A 123 -17.60 5.08 10.20
C CYS A 123 -17.61 4.74 8.71
N ASN A 124 -17.73 5.75 7.85
CA ASN A 124 -17.71 5.54 6.41
C ASN A 124 -16.28 5.48 5.86
N LYS A 125 -16.15 5.06 4.59
CA LYS A 125 -14.84 4.87 3.96
C LYS A 125 -14.00 6.15 3.89
N LYS A 126 -14.65 7.30 3.68
CA LYS A 126 -13.95 8.59 3.61
C LYS A 126 -13.43 8.99 4.99
N GLU A 127 -14.25 8.89 6.00
CA GLU A 127 -13.87 9.18 7.40
C GLU A 127 -12.69 8.32 7.82
N LEU A 128 -12.75 6.99 7.62
CA LEU A 128 -11.64 6.08 7.94
C LEU A 128 -10.34 6.46 7.22
N ALA A 129 -10.42 6.83 5.94
CA ALA A 129 -9.25 7.25 5.18
C ALA A 129 -8.69 8.56 5.72
N ASP A 130 -9.53 9.55 5.98
CA ASP A 130 -9.14 10.87 6.47
C ASP A 130 -8.51 10.79 7.87
N GLU A 131 -9.10 10.02 8.78
CA GLU A 131 -8.55 9.77 10.11
C GLU A 131 -7.20 9.07 10.05
N ALA A 132 -7.07 8.02 9.22
CA ALA A 132 -5.80 7.31 9.05
C ALA A 132 -4.71 8.22 8.46
N ILE A 133 -5.06 9.07 7.48
CA ILE A 133 -4.15 10.08 6.92
C ILE A 133 -3.72 11.06 8.02
N TYR A 134 -4.66 11.59 8.79
CA TYR A 134 -4.37 12.53 9.86
C TYR A 134 -3.45 11.90 10.92
N ILE A 135 -3.73 10.69 11.35
CA ILE A 135 -2.93 10.00 12.36
C ILE A 135 -1.51 9.72 11.84
N GLU A 136 -1.37 9.12 10.66
CA GLU A 136 -0.05 8.78 10.13
C GLU A 136 0.76 10.02 9.73
N ARG A 137 0.14 11.00 9.03
CA ARG A 137 0.87 12.17 8.48
C ARG A 137 1.06 13.30 9.50
N VAL A 138 0.10 13.52 10.39
CA VAL A 138 0.14 14.64 11.34
C VAL A 138 0.56 14.17 12.74
N LEU A 139 -0.14 13.19 13.33
CA LEU A 139 0.14 12.77 14.71
C LEU A 139 1.39 11.92 14.86
N CYS A 140 1.67 11.02 13.90
CA CYS A 140 2.88 10.22 13.86
C CYS A 140 4.02 10.93 13.14
N ASN A 141 3.76 12.02 12.40
CA ASN A 141 4.72 12.76 11.58
C ASN A 141 5.49 11.84 10.62
N GLU A 142 4.82 10.84 10.06
CA GLU A 142 5.41 9.93 9.08
C GLU A 142 5.44 10.59 7.70
N SER A 143 6.57 10.51 7.02
CA SER A 143 6.69 10.95 5.62
C SER A 143 5.98 10.00 4.67
N GLY A 144 5.46 10.51 3.55
CA GLY A 144 4.87 9.71 2.48
C GLY A 144 3.57 10.28 1.93
N GLY A 145 3.01 9.57 0.96
CA GLY A 145 1.76 9.95 0.30
C GLY A 145 0.52 9.43 1.03
N ILE A 146 -0.63 9.80 0.50
CA ILE A 146 -1.95 9.49 1.11
C ILE A 146 -2.71 8.35 0.41
N GLN A 147 -2.15 7.76 -0.65
CA GLN A 147 -2.83 6.73 -1.43
C GLN A 147 -3.13 5.46 -0.63
N ASP A 148 -2.28 5.12 0.35
CA ASP A 148 -2.31 3.85 1.05
C ASP A 148 -3.52 3.75 1.97
N GLN A 149 -3.78 4.80 2.73
CA GLN A 149 -4.93 4.91 3.63
C GLN A 149 -6.24 4.89 2.83
N ILE A 150 -6.27 5.61 1.71
CA ILE A 150 -7.42 5.67 0.81
C ILE A 150 -7.67 4.28 0.20
N ALA A 151 -6.64 3.63 -0.33
CA ALA A 151 -6.78 2.30 -0.92
C ALA A 151 -7.24 1.25 0.10
N ALA A 152 -6.68 1.25 1.32
CA ALA A 152 -7.06 0.33 2.39
C ALA A 152 -8.51 0.52 2.83
N SER A 153 -8.99 1.77 2.87
CA SER A 153 -10.35 2.09 3.27
C SER A 153 -11.37 1.78 2.17
N TYR A 154 -11.11 2.22 0.93
CA TYR A 154 -12.06 2.09 -0.17
C TYR A 154 -12.07 0.69 -0.78
N GLY A 155 -10.91 0.07 -0.91
CA GLY A 155 -10.73 -1.19 -1.66
C GLY A 155 -10.98 -1.04 -3.15
N GLY A 156 -10.70 -2.09 -3.89
CA GLY A 156 -11.00 -2.17 -5.32
C GLY A 156 -9.88 -1.64 -6.21
N PHE A 157 -10.16 -1.61 -7.51
CA PHE A 157 -9.28 -1.08 -8.52
C PHE A 157 -9.69 0.37 -8.82
N ASN A 158 -8.88 1.33 -8.40
CA ASN A 158 -9.24 2.74 -8.41
C ASN A 158 -8.17 3.62 -9.03
N ARG A 159 -8.64 4.69 -9.64
CA ARG A 159 -7.90 5.93 -9.81
C ARG A 159 -8.22 6.83 -8.61
N ILE A 160 -7.19 7.41 -8.01
CA ILE A 160 -7.32 8.38 -6.93
C ILE A 160 -6.69 9.68 -7.43
N ASP A 161 -7.51 10.71 -7.62
CA ASP A 161 -7.06 12.05 -7.96
C ASP A 161 -7.00 12.91 -6.70
N MET A 162 -5.95 13.68 -6.53
CA MET A 162 -5.65 14.47 -5.33
C MET A 162 -5.37 15.93 -5.69
N SER A 163 -5.82 16.85 -4.85
CA SER A 163 -5.58 18.28 -4.95
C SER A 163 -5.48 18.91 -3.56
N GLU A 164 -5.26 20.21 -3.50
CA GLU A 164 -5.30 20.95 -2.23
C GLU A 164 -6.65 20.83 -1.52
N ASP A 165 -7.75 20.73 -2.27
CA ASP A 165 -9.12 20.63 -1.75
C ASP A 165 -9.47 19.21 -1.24
N GLY A 166 -8.57 18.22 -1.41
CA GLY A 166 -8.78 16.84 -1.00
C GLY A 166 -8.57 15.83 -2.13
N TYR A 167 -9.30 14.72 -2.07
CA TYR A 167 -9.15 13.64 -3.05
C TYR A 167 -10.48 13.10 -3.57
N GLN A 168 -10.44 12.48 -4.75
CA GLN A 168 -11.55 11.76 -5.36
C GLN A 168 -11.13 10.34 -5.71
N VAL A 169 -11.96 9.37 -5.31
CA VAL A 169 -11.76 7.95 -5.66
C VAL A 169 -12.70 7.59 -6.80
N LYS A 170 -12.13 7.18 -7.93
CA LYS A 170 -12.85 6.81 -9.15
C LYS A 170 -12.62 5.33 -9.45
N PRO A 171 -13.63 4.46 -9.27
CA PRO A 171 -13.48 3.06 -9.62
C PRO A 171 -13.16 2.86 -11.11
N ILE A 172 -12.20 2.01 -11.42
CA ILE A 172 -11.93 1.58 -12.78
C ILE A 172 -12.87 0.43 -13.13
N ILE A 173 -13.83 0.73 -13.99
CA ILE A 173 -14.83 -0.24 -14.41
C ILE A 173 -14.34 -0.95 -15.67
N LEU A 174 -14.12 -2.26 -15.56
CA LEU A 174 -13.67 -3.12 -16.64
C LEU A 174 -14.61 -4.31 -16.82
N PRO A 175 -14.77 -4.83 -18.04
CA PRO A 175 -15.38 -6.13 -18.24
C PRO A 175 -14.67 -7.19 -17.38
N LYS A 176 -15.46 -8.09 -16.77
CA LYS A 176 -14.94 -9.14 -15.89
C LYS A 176 -13.79 -9.93 -16.51
N GLN A 177 -13.92 -10.30 -17.78
CA GLN A 177 -12.92 -11.02 -18.52
C GLN A 177 -11.60 -10.22 -18.63
N ARG A 178 -11.67 -8.93 -18.96
CA ARG A 178 -10.49 -8.08 -19.09
C ARG A 178 -9.80 -7.85 -17.74
N LYS A 179 -10.56 -7.65 -16.66
CA LYS A 179 -10.01 -7.56 -15.30
C LYS A 179 -9.28 -8.86 -14.92
N LYS A 180 -9.87 -10.01 -15.28
CA LYS A 180 -9.26 -11.31 -15.04
C LYS A 180 -7.98 -11.51 -15.86
N GLU A 181 -7.98 -11.16 -17.14
CA GLU A 181 -6.80 -11.25 -18.00
C GLU A 181 -5.64 -10.40 -17.45
N LEU A 182 -5.91 -9.18 -17.00
CA LEU A 182 -4.90 -8.35 -16.34
C LEU A 182 -4.37 -9.02 -15.08
N ASN A 183 -5.25 -9.50 -14.21
CA ASN A 183 -4.86 -10.19 -12.98
C ASN A 183 -3.99 -11.42 -13.27
N ASP A 184 -4.42 -12.25 -14.22
CA ASP A 184 -3.72 -13.49 -14.60
C ASP A 184 -2.34 -13.22 -15.25
N SER A 185 -2.14 -12.01 -15.81
CA SER A 185 -0.87 -11.59 -16.41
C SER A 185 0.09 -10.94 -15.42
N LEU A 186 -0.34 -10.67 -14.20
CA LEU A 186 0.49 -10.06 -13.17
C LEU A 186 1.12 -11.13 -12.27
N MET A 187 2.41 -10.99 -12.02
CA MET A 187 3.18 -11.89 -11.16
C MET A 187 3.88 -11.09 -10.08
N LEU A 188 3.73 -11.52 -8.82
CA LEU A 188 4.29 -10.86 -7.64
C LEU A 188 5.36 -11.73 -7.00
N PHE A 189 6.56 -11.16 -6.78
CA PHE A 189 7.70 -11.84 -6.17
C PHE A 189 8.24 -11.06 -4.99
N PHE A 190 8.50 -11.74 -3.88
CA PHE A 190 9.17 -11.14 -2.73
C PHE A 190 10.69 -11.15 -2.93
N THR A 191 11.33 -9.99 -2.78
CA THR A 191 12.77 -9.83 -3.03
C THR A 191 13.65 -10.39 -1.91
N GLY A 192 13.06 -10.79 -0.77
CA GLY A 192 13.80 -11.20 0.43
C GLY A 192 14.30 -10.03 1.30
N PHE A 193 14.20 -8.80 0.81
CA PHE A 193 14.57 -7.60 1.56
C PHE A 193 13.33 -6.89 2.05
N THR A 194 13.32 -6.54 3.33
CA THR A 194 12.37 -5.58 3.90
C THR A 194 13.02 -4.21 3.92
N HIS A 195 12.23 -3.15 3.80
CA HIS A 195 12.73 -1.79 3.95
C HIS A 195 13.49 -1.65 5.26
N MET A 196 14.78 -1.40 5.20
CA MET A 196 15.49 -0.75 6.29
C MET A 196 15.08 0.72 6.24
N SER A 197 14.09 1.07 7.06
CA SER A 197 13.70 2.45 7.26
C SER A 197 14.92 3.26 7.68
N SER A 198 15.16 4.37 7.03
CA SER A 198 15.99 5.47 7.50
C SER A 198 17.45 5.15 7.81
N THR A 199 18.26 5.00 6.79
CA THR A 199 19.62 5.53 6.90
C THR A 199 20.03 6.08 5.54
N VAL A 200 20.29 7.36 5.61
CA VAL A 200 20.98 8.16 4.59
C VAL A 200 20.09 8.94 3.63
N GLN A 201 19.50 10.00 4.15
CA GLN A 201 19.42 11.26 3.42
C GLN A 201 20.81 11.86 3.30
N ASN A 202 21.66 11.27 2.46
CA ASN A 202 22.80 11.95 1.87
C ASN A 202 22.59 11.93 0.37
N GLY A 203 21.53 12.61 -0.05
CA GLY A 203 21.19 12.78 -1.45
C GLY A 203 22.09 13.83 -2.06
N VAL A 204 22.70 13.49 -3.17
CA VAL A 204 23.08 14.43 -4.21
C VAL A 204 21.93 15.45 -4.31
N LYS A 205 22.23 16.74 -4.30
CA LYS A 205 21.26 17.82 -4.53
C LYS A 205 20.73 17.67 -5.97
N GLU A 206 19.69 16.82 -6.13
CA GLU A 206 18.97 16.75 -7.39
C GLU A 206 18.31 18.08 -7.67
N ASN A 207 18.32 18.47 -8.93
CA ASN A 207 17.62 19.68 -9.37
C ASN A 207 16.11 19.45 -9.12
N PHE A 208 15.53 20.22 -8.19
CA PHE A 208 14.14 20.12 -7.78
C PHE A 208 13.18 20.20 -8.98
N SER A 209 13.50 21.01 -9.98
CA SER A 209 12.72 21.16 -11.21
C SER A 209 12.65 19.86 -12.03
N ASP A 210 13.75 19.10 -12.10
CA ASP A 210 13.77 17.84 -12.85
C ASP A 210 12.96 16.74 -12.14
N LYS A 211 12.96 16.74 -10.82
CA LYS A 211 12.11 15.85 -10.01
C LYS A 211 10.63 16.14 -10.25
N ILE A 212 10.22 17.41 -10.25
CA ILE A 212 8.83 17.80 -10.54
C ILE A 212 8.42 17.35 -11.94
N ARG A 213 9.26 17.59 -12.97
CA ARG A 213 8.97 17.17 -14.36
C ARG A 213 8.76 15.66 -14.45
N ARG A 214 9.59 14.86 -13.79
CA ARG A 214 9.43 13.39 -13.76
C ARG A 214 8.14 12.98 -13.07
N LEU A 215 7.77 13.60 -11.94
CA LEU A 215 6.50 13.34 -11.25
C LEU A 215 5.30 13.75 -12.11
N GLN A 216 5.36 14.87 -12.84
CA GLN A 216 4.31 15.25 -13.79
C GLN A 216 4.16 14.23 -14.92
N THR A 217 5.28 13.69 -15.43
CA THR A 217 5.24 12.58 -16.40
C THR A 217 4.61 11.32 -15.77
N MET A 218 5.00 10.96 -14.55
CA MET A 218 4.40 9.81 -13.86
C MET A 218 2.89 10.01 -13.59
N LYS A 219 2.45 11.26 -13.35
CA LYS A 219 1.04 11.61 -13.22
C LYS A 219 0.30 11.38 -14.55
N SER A 220 0.82 11.89 -15.69
CA SER A 220 0.18 11.70 -16.99
C SER A 220 0.07 10.24 -17.41
N MET A 221 1.02 9.38 -17.00
CA MET A 221 0.95 7.94 -17.25
C MET A 221 -0.26 7.27 -16.59
N VAL A 222 -0.90 7.89 -15.60
CA VAL A 222 -2.16 7.38 -15.03
C VAL A 222 -3.30 7.47 -16.06
N ASP A 223 -3.37 8.56 -16.82
CA ASP A 223 -4.37 8.75 -17.90
C ASP A 223 -4.16 7.71 -19.01
N ASP A 224 -2.90 7.52 -19.41
CA ASP A 224 -2.55 6.56 -20.46
C ASP A 224 -2.84 5.12 -20.03
N ALA A 225 -2.49 4.75 -18.78
CA ALA A 225 -2.78 3.43 -18.21
C ALA A 225 -4.29 3.17 -18.13
N GLN A 226 -5.06 4.15 -17.68
CA GLN A 226 -6.52 4.07 -17.68
C GLN A 226 -7.06 3.87 -19.09
N ASN A 227 -6.56 4.62 -20.08
CA ASN A 227 -6.96 4.48 -21.48
C ASN A 227 -6.66 3.08 -22.04
N ILE A 228 -5.48 2.49 -21.76
CA ILE A 228 -5.14 1.12 -22.13
C ILE A 228 -6.16 0.14 -21.56
N LEU A 229 -6.55 0.32 -20.30
CA LEU A 229 -7.49 -0.58 -19.64
C LEU A 229 -8.90 -0.53 -20.25
N ILE A 230 -9.43 0.69 -20.50
CA ILE A 230 -10.84 0.89 -20.89
C ILE A 230 -11.07 0.86 -22.41
N LYS A 231 -10.09 1.26 -23.24
CA LYS A 231 -10.26 1.35 -24.70
C LYS A 231 -9.96 0.06 -25.47
N GLY A 232 -9.69 -1.06 -24.79
CA GLY A 232 -9.49 -2.35 -25.44
C GLY A 232 -8.14 -2.56 -26.10
N SER A 233 -7.14 -1.71 -25.82
CA SER A 233 -5.75 -1.90 -26.26
C SER A 233 -5.16 -3.21 -25.75
N HIS A 234 -4.06 -3.69 -26.34
CA HIS A 234 -3.37 -4.87 -25.82
C HIS A 234 -2.90 -4.66 -24.39
N LEU A 235 -3.21 -5.60 -23.50
CA LEU A 235 -2.81 -5.48 -22.08
C LEU A 235 -1.29 -5.54 -21.90
N SER A 236 -0.55 -6.07 -22.87
CA SER A 236 0.93 -5.99 -22.87
C SER A 236 1.45 -4.55 -22.87
N ASP A 237 0.68 -3.58 -23.39
CA ASP A 237 1.07 -2.16 -23.34
C ASP A 237 1.02 -1.62 -21.92
N PHE A 238 0.15 -2.17 -21.06
CA PHE A 238 0.18 -1.88 -19.61
C PHE A 238 1.50 -2.37 -18.99
N GLY A 239 1.98 -3.55 -19.38
CA GLY A 239 3.27 -4.08 -18.96
C GLY A 239 4.45 -3.21 -19.40
N LYS A 240 4.48 -2.80 -20.67
CA LYS A 240 5.51 -1.89 -21.19
C LYS A 240 5.51 -0.55 -20.45
N MET A 241 4.33 -0.04 -20.15
CA MET A 241 4.20 1.21 -19.39
C MET A 241 4.66 1.06 -17.94
N LEU A 242 4.46 -0.11 -17.29
CA LEU A 242 5.07 -0.40 -15.99
C LEU A 242 6.60 -0.31 -16.03
N HIS A 243 7.22 -0.79 -17.13
CA HIS A 243 8.66 -0.68 -17.33
C HIS A 243 9.13 0.78 -17.41
N GLU A 244 8.42 1.61 -18.18
CA GLU A 244 8.77 3.03 -18.29
C GLU A 244 8.58 3.77 -16.94
N THR A 245 7.48 3.48 -16.24
CA THR A 245 7.24 4.01 -14.89
C THR A 245 8.37 3.61 -13.93
N TRP A 246 8.87 2.38 -14.02
CA TRP A 246 9.96 1.90 -13.18
C TRP A 246 11.26 2.65 -13.45
N LYS A 247 11.60 2.88 -14.73
CA LYS A 247 12.76 3.70 -15.12
C LYS A 247 12.68 5.10 -14.53
N LEU A 248 11.51 5.77 -14.68
CA LEU A 248 11.29 7.11 -14.13
C LEU A 248 11.42 7.08 -12.60
N LYS A 249 10.80 6.11 -11.94
CA LYS A 249 10.87 5.99 -10.49
C LYS A 249 12.30 5.81 -10.00
N LYS A 250 13.08 4.92 -10.61
CA LYS A 250 14.50 4.72 -10.27
C LYS A 250 15.32 6.02 -10.42
N SER A 251 14.99 6.83 -11.40
CA SER A 251 15.69 8.10 -11.62
C SER A 251 15.36 9.20 -10.60
N LEU A 252 14.38 8.99 -9.71
CA LEU A 252 14.04 9.96 -8.66
C LEU A 252 15.02 9.94 -7.48
N SER A 253 15.65 8.80 -7.20
CA SER A 253 16.64 8.68 -6.12
C SER A 253 17.41 7.37 -6.23
N SER A 254 18.70 7.39 -5.88
CA SER A 254 19.59 6.21 -5.88
C SER A 254 19.21 5.15 -4.85
N ILE A 255 18.42 5.50 -3.82
CA ILE A 255 17.98 4.56 -2.79
C ILE A 255 16.78 3.69 -3.22
N ILE A 256 16.15 3.99 -4.35
CA ILE A 256 14.95 3.28 -4.81
C ILE A 256 15.27 1.87 -5.31
N SER A 257 16.45 1.65 -5.87
CA SER A 257 16.93 0.35 -6.32
C SER A 257 18.37 0.12 -5.90
N ASN A 258 18.80 -1.13 -5.94
CA ASN A 258 20.18 -1.56 -5.78
C ASN A 258 20.53 -2.62 -6.84
N SER A 259 21.80 -3.07 -6.88
CA SER A 259 22.27 -4.08 -7.84
C SER A 259 21.43 -5.36 -7.82
N ASP A 260 21.10 -5.86 -6.63
CA ASP A 260 20.38 -7.12 -6.49
C ASP A 260 18.95 -7.01 -7.05
N ILE A 261 18.26 -5.90 -6.75
CA ILE A 261 16.91 -5.62 -7.29
C ILE A 261 16.98 -5.45 -8.82
N ASP A 262 17.99 -4.76 -9.32
CA ASP A 262 18.18 -4.56 -10.75
C ASP A 262 18.50 -5.88 -11.47
N ASP A 263 19.29 -6.76 -10.89
CA ASP A 263 19.60 -8.08 -11.44
C ASP A 263 18.36 -8.99 -11.46
N MET A 264 17.57 -9.02 -10.39
CA MET A 264 16.29 -9.72 -10.34
C MET A 264 15.34 -9.19 -11.42
N TYR A 265 15.24 -7.88 -11.54
CA TYR A 265 14.39 -7.23 -12.55
C TYR A 265 14.83 -7.59 -13.97
N GLN A 266 16.12 -7.48 -14.27
CA GLN A 266 16.66 -7.81 -15.59
C GLN A 266 16.50 -9.29 -15.93
N SER A 267 16.63 -10.18 -14.95
CA SER A 267 16.38 -11.61 -15.11
C SER A 267 14.96 -11.91 -15.55
N ALA A 268 13.96 -11.22 -14.95
CA ALA A 268 12.56 -11.33 -15.36
C ALA A 268 12.32 -10.81 -16.78
N ILE A 269 12.88 -9.65 -17.14
CA ILE A 269 12.75 -9.08 -18.49
C ILE A 269 13.35 -10.02 -19.53
N LYS A 270 14.56 -10.54 -19.31
CA LYS A 270 15.21 -11.51 -20.20
C LYS A 270 14.41 -12.79 -20.36
N ALA A 271 13.68 -13.20 -19.33
CA ALA A 271 12.81 -14.38 -19.33
C ALA A 271 11.44 -14.14 -20.00
N GLY A 272 11.14 -12.90 -20.42
CA GLY A 272 9.95 -12.57 -21.19
C GLY A 272 8.90 -11.74 -20.47
N ALA A 273 9.22 -11.13 -19.31
CA ALA A 273 8.34 -10.11 -18.73
C ALA A 273 8.32 -8.86 -19.63
N GLU A 274 7.14 -8.34 -19.95
CA GLU A 274 6.97 -7.12 -20.76
C GLU A 274 7.38 -5.87 -19.97
N GLY A 275 7.28 -5.93 -18.65
CA GLY A 275 7.69 -4.87 -17.75
C GLY A 275 7.26 -5.17 -16.32
N GLY A 276 7.61 -4.26 -15.43
CA GLY A 276 7.31 -4.42 -14.02
C GLY A 276 7.86 -3.26 -13.20
N LYS A 277 7.73 -3.36 -11.89
CA LYS A 277 8.27 -2.38 -10.95
C LYS A 277 8.42 -2.96 -9.55
N LEU A 278 9.29 -2.34 -8.77
CA LEU A 278 9.29 -2.52 -7.33
C LEU A 278 8.14 -1.70 -6.71
N LEU A 279 7.29 -2.33 -5.92
CA LEU A 279 6.19 -1.69 -5.22
C LEU A 279 6.67 -0.87 -4.02
N GLY A 280 5.88 0.12 -3.57
CA GLY A 280 6.20 0.97 -2.43
C GLY A 280 7.27 2.03 -2.72
N SER A 281 7.99 2.48 -1.70
CA SER A 281 8.96 3.58 -1.78
C SER A 281 10.29 3.21 -2.42
N GLY A 282 10.63 1.92 -2.55
CA GLY A 282 11.91 1.44 -3.09
C GLY A 282 12.75 0.69 -2.03
N GLY A 283 13.94 0.24 -2.35
CA GLY A 283 14.91 -0.39 -1.44
C GLY A 283 14.65 -1.84 -1.06
N GLY A 284 13.48 -2.40 -1.40
CA GLY A 284 13.10 -3.79 -1.09
C GLY A 284 11.60 -4.01 -1.14
N GLY A 285 11.14 -5.20 -0.79
CA GLY A 285 9.74 -5.58 -0.77
C GLY A 285 9.35 -6.48 -1.95
N PHE A 286 8.43 -6.05 -2.79
CA PHE A 286 7.85 -6.88 -3.85
C PHE A 286 8.09 -6.31 -5.25
N LEU A 287 8.57 -7.18 -6.13
CA LEU A 287 8.60 -6.93 -7.57
C LEU A 287 7.30 -7.44 -8.20
N LEU A 288 6.62 -6.56 -8.91
CA LEU A 288 5.44 -6.86 -9.71
C LEU A 288 5.83 -6.83 -11.18
N PHE A 289 5.51 -7.89 -11.92
CA PHE A 289 5.75 -8.00 -13.36
C PHE A 289 4.45 -8.25 -14.11
N TYR A 290 4.34 -7.69 -15.31
CA TYR A 290 3.38 -8.11 -16.31
C TYR A 290 4.06 -9.15 -17.21
N VAL A 291 3.45 -10.34 -17.32
CA VAL A 291 3.99 -11.46 -18.07
C VAL A 291 2.87 -12.18 -18.80
N ASP A 292 2.97 -12.29 -20.12
CA ASP A 292 2.04 -13.08 -20.90
C ASP A 292 2.04 -14.54 -20.41
N LYS A 293 0.88 -15.16 -20.44
CA LYS A 293 0.62 -16.46 -19.81
C LYS A 293 1.58 -17.57 -20.27
N ASP A 294 1.93 -17.58 -21.54
CA ASP A 294 2.86 -18.56 -22.14
C ASP A 294 4.31 -18.38 -21.66
N LYS A 295 4.69 -17.18 -21.23
CA LYS A 295 6.03 -16.83 -20.75
C LYS A 295 6.20 -16.97 -19.24
N GLN A 296 5.11 -17.07 -18.46
CA GLN A 296 5.16 -17.07 -16.99
C GLN A 296 6.04 -18.18 -16.41
N LYS A 297 6.07 -19.36 -17.03
CA LYS A 297 6.92 -20.48 -16.61
C LYS A 297 8.42 -20.14 -16.68
N TYR A 298 8.83 -19.35 -17.67
CA TYR A 298 10.23 -18.96 -17.84
C TYR A 298 10.62 -17.89 -16.82
N VAL A 299 9.73 -16.93 -16.53
CA VAL A 299 9.95 -15.93 -15.50
C VAL A 299 10.02 -16.58 -14.12
N ARG A 300 9.15 -17.55 -13.82
CA ARG A 300 9.20 -18.31 -12.56
C ARG A 300 10.52 -19.09 -12.41
N GLU A 301 11.02 -19.71 -13.48
CA GLU A 301 12.31 -20.39 -13.42
C GLU A 301 13.47 -19.41 -13.26
N ALA A 302 13.47 -18.29 -13.97
CA ALA A 302 14.49 -17.25 -13.82
C ALA A 302 14.53 -16.63 -12.42
N LEU A 303 13.40 -16.57 -11.73
CA LEU A 303 13.24 -16.01 -10.37
C LEU A 303 12.96 -17.11 -9.32
N LYS A 304 13.37 -18.36 -9.55
CA LYS A 304 13.06 -19.49 -8.64
C LYS A 304 13.57 -19.34 -7.21
N ASN A 305 14.56 -18.49 -7.00
CA ASN A 305 15.09 -18.19 -5.67
C ASN A 305 14.24 -17.16 -4.92
N LEU A 306 13.26 -16.53 -5.57
CA LEU A 306 12.33 -15.59 -4.96
C LEU A 306 11.01 -16.28 -4.66
N LEU A 307 10.37 -15.87 -3.56
CA LEU A 307 9.04 -16.36 -3.20
C LEU A 307 8.00 -15.74 -4.13
N TYR A 308 7.37 -16.56 -4.97
CA TYR A 308 6.22 -16.17 -5.79
C TYR A 308 4.95 -16.11 -4.93
N ILE A 309 4.22 -15.00 -4.99
CA ILE A 309 2.98 -14.80 -4.25
C ILE A 309 1.80 -14.79 -5.22
N PRO A 310 0.99 -15.85 -5.28
CA PRO A 310 -0.26 -15.81 -6.03
C PRO A 310 -1.26 -14.86 -5.36
N PHE A 311 -2.02 -14.13 -6.15
CA PHE A 311 -3.01 -13.18 -5.67
C PHE A 311 -4.16 -12.98 -6.66
N ASN A 312 -5.26 -12.43 -6.16
CA ASN A 312 -6.36 -11.91 -6.96
C ASN A 312 -6.68 -10.48 -6.54
N PHE A 313 -7.20 -9.68 -7.47
CA PHE A 313 -7.70 -8.35 -7.14
C PHE A 313 -8.87 -8.47 -6.14
N GLU A 314 -8.81 -7.66 -5.09
CA GLU A 314 -9.88 -7.52 -4.10
C GLU A 314 -10.75 -6.32 -4.46
N ASN A 315 -12.06 -6.38 -4.20
CA ASN A 315 -12.98 -5.29 -4.45
C ASN A 315 -13.30 -4.48 -3.19
N ASP A 316 -13.20 -5.11 -2.05
CA ASP A 316 -13.53 -4.47 -0.77
C ASP A 316 -12.30 -3.82 -0.14
N GLY A 317 -12.53 -2.75 0.63
CA GLY A 317 -11.57 -2.18 1.56
C GLY A 317 -11.64 -2.88 2.91
N THR A 318 -11.30 -2.13 3.96
CA THR A 318 -11.45 -2.63 5.33
C THR A 318 -12.90 -3.02 5.61
N ARG A 319 -13.08 -4.14 6.29
CA ARG A 319 -14.41 -4.61 6.71
C ARG A 319 -14.35 -5.32 8.05
N ILE A 320 -15.42 -5.20 8.80
CA ILE A 320 -15.64 -5.98 10.02
C ILE A 320 -16.07 -7.36 9.59
N ILE A 321 -15.35 -8.41 10.03
CA ILE A 321 -15.67 -9.81 9.74
C ILE A 321 -16.22 -10.54 10.96
N TYR A 322 -16.07 -9.96 12.14
CA TYR A 322 -16.67 -10.42 13.38
C TYR A 322 -17.00 -9.21 14.26
N TYR A 323 -18.20 -9.20 14.80
CA TYR A 323 -18.68 -8.21 15.77
C TYR A 323 -19.55 -8.90 16.82
N ASP A 324 -19.19 -8.70 18.08
CA ASP A 324 -19.91 -9.23 19.24
C ASP A 324 -19.84 -8.18 20.33
N GLU A 325 -21.02 -7.71 20.79
CA GLU A 325 -21.20 -6.67 21.80
C GLU A 325 -20.73 -7.07 23.20
#